data_959c60da4ea18e221b8e2783941443b7
#
_entry.id   959c60da4ea18e221b8e2783941443b7
#
_cell.length_a   1.000
_cell.length_b   1.000
_cell.length_c   1.000
_cell.angle_alpha   90.00
_cell.angle_beta   90.00
_cell.angle_gamma   90.00
#
_symmetry.space_group_name_H-M   'P 1'
#
loop_
_entity.id
_entity.type
_entity.pdbx_description
1 polymer ?
#
loop_
_entity_poly.entity_id
_entity_poly.type
_entity_poly.pdbx_seq_one_letter_code
_entity_poly.pdbx_strand_id
1 'polypeptide(L)'
;AALTHIMAHTAVAATMFPLLLTVYGLYTDDFETPTRFGKGLFIGMAYVAGAGSIVTLLGAARGAVALGFYKELVGTDITFFQLAFYMFPIGWIMTFALWVFFMFFFKPEQKTIPGLREKAKKLSKAMGSITKNEIIAASIIFVCIFLMSIRPYVAILKPIDKSAIILTSTVLFFVIRILDIKDLESIPWNIILLFGGAMSIGFCLWETGAAEWIAINWLSMFKDSNWFVFVMSMSFLVMMLTNFIMNVAAIAIVLPVALVIGPYLG
;
A
#
# COMPACT_ATOMS: atom_id res chain seq x y z
N ALA A 1 7.26 6.57 2.34
CA ALA A 1 7.36 5.25 2.99
C ALA A 1 6.75 5.25 4.40
N ALA A 2 7.29 6.00 5.38
CA ALA A 2 6.79 5.91 6.77
C ALA A 2 5.28 6.15 6.92
N LEU A 3 4.72 7.14 6.24
CA LEU A 3 3.28 7.42 6.27
C LEU A 3 2.44 6.26 5.73
N THR A 4 2.96 5.47 4.79
CA THR A 4 2.23 4.31 4.24
C THR A 4 2.15 3.12 5.19
N HIS A 5 2.77 3.18 6.36
CA HIS A 5 2.57 2.16 7.40
C HIS A 5 1.26 2.40 8.19
N ILE A 6 0.73 3.62 8.15
CA ILE A 6 -0.46 4.02 8.92
C ILE A 6 -1.68 4.21 8.00
N MET A 7 -1.44 4.56 6.73
CA MET A 7 -2.51 4.86 5.78
C MET A 7 -2.18 4.29 4.39
N ALA A 8 -3.21 4.04 3.58
CA ALA A 8 -3.07 3.49 2.24
C ALA A 8 -2.15 4.35 1.36
N HIS A 9 -1.35 3.70 0.52
CA HIS A 9 -0.38 4.37 -0.36
C HIS A 9 -1.04 5.40 -1.29
N THR A 10 -2.27 5.15 -1.75
CA THR A 10 -3.04 6.09 -2.57
C THR A 10 -3.41 7.36 -1.80
N ALA A 11 -3.81 7.21 -0.52
CA ALA A 11 -4.11 8.34 0.34
C ALA A 11 -2.84 9.16 0.64
N VAL A 12 -1.70 8.48 0.90
CA VAL A 12 -0.40 9.17 1.06
C VAL A 12 -0.03 9.91 -0.22
N ALA A 13 -0.21 9.32 -1.39
CA ALA A 13 0.06 9.99 -2.66
C ALA A 13 -0.81 11.25 -2.82
N ALA A 14 -2.12 11.14 -2.54
CA ALA A 14 -3.05 12.27 -2.64
C ALA A 14 -2.70 13.42 -1.68
N THR A 15 -2.31 13.11 -0.44
CA THR A 15 -1.93 14.14 0.55
C THR A 15 -0.56 14.75 0.28
N MET A 16 0.39 13.95 -0.21
CA MET A 16 1.74 14.44 -0.49
C MET A 16 1.86 15.19 -1.81
N PHE A 17 1.00 14.88 -2.79
CA PHE A 17 1.06 15.48 -4.12
C PHE A 17 1.02 17.02 -4.11
N PRO A 18 0.09 17.70 -3.42
CA PRO A 18 0.06 19.16 -3.34
C PRO A 18 1.32 19.76 -2.70
N LEU A 19 1.87 19.07 -1.68
CA LEU A 19 3.12 19.49 -1.03
C LEU A 19 4.30 19.41 -2.01
N LEU A 20 4.41 18.31 -2.74
CA LEU A 20 5.46 18.11 -3.74
C LEU A 20 5.31 19.07 -4.91
N LEU A 21 4.07 19.38 -5.32
CA LEU A 21 3.79 20.38 -6.34
C LEU A 21 4.25 21.77 -5.89
N THR A 22 4.03 22.12 -4.61
CA THR A 22 4.53 23.37 -4.03
C THR A 22 6.06 23.42 -4.03
N VAL A 23 6.72 22.31 -3.69
CA VAL A 23 8.19 22.21 -3.72
C VAL A 23 8.71 22.34 -5.16
N TYR A 24 8.04 21.70 -6.10
CA TYR A 24 8.39 21.77 -7.52
C TYR A 24 8.21 23.16 -8.09
N GLY A 25 7.15 23.89 -7.71
CA GLY A 25 6.93 25.28 -8.10
C GLY A 25 7.94 26.28 -7.51
N LEU A 26 8.71 25.88 -6.47
CA LEU A 26 9.88 26.65 -6.02
C LEU A 26 11.16 26.31 -6.78
N TYR A 27 11.15 25.19 -7.47
CA TYR A 27 12.30 24.71 -8.24
C TYR A 27 12.29 25.25 -9.68
N THR A 28 11.12 25.37 -10.29
CA THR A 28 10.95 25.89 -11.66
C THR A 28 9.67 26.71 -11.79
N ASP A 29 9.74 27.78 -12.57
CA ASP A 29 8.57 28.57 -12.99
C ASP A 29 7.92 28.01 -14.25
N ASP A 30 8.64 27.13 -14.97
CA ASP A 30 8.16 26.46 -16.18
C ASP A 30 7.67 25.05 -15.86
N PHE A 31 6.36 24.84 -15.96
CA PHE A 31 5.70 23.56 -15.75
C PHE A 31 5.51 22.76 -17.06
N GLU A 32 5.73 23.37 -18.21
CA GLU A 32 5.54 22.71 -19.51
C GLU A 32 6.72 21.80 -19.84
N THR A 33 7.94 22.20 -19.48
CA THR A 33 9.14 21.40 -19.69
C THR A 33 9.47 20.55 -18.46
N PRO A 34 9.30 19.21 -18.52
CA PRO A 34 9.52 18.36 -17.37
C PRO A 34 11.00 18.25 -17.03
N THR A 35 11.39 18.74 -15.84
CA THR A 35 12.76 18.64 -15.31
C THR A 35 13.07 17.22 -14.82
N ARG A 36 14.37 16.84 -14.74
CA ARG A 36 14.78 15.56 -14.14
C ARG A 36 14.39 15.50 -12.67
N PHE A 37 14.55 16.59 -11.95
CA PHE A 37 14.12 16.70 -10.55
C PHE A 37 12.63 16.42 -10.41
N GLY A 38 11.77 17.07 -11.21
CA GLY A 38 10.32 16.86 -11.19
C GLY A 38 9.94 15.41 -11.48
N LYS A 39 10.52 14.82 -12.54
CA LYS A 39 10.32 13.40 -12.86
C LYS A 39 10.70 12.50 -11.67
N GLY A 40 11.88 12.70 -11.09
CA GLY A 40 12.35 11.94 -9.93
C GLY A 40 11.45 12.12 -8.71
N LEU A 41 10.97 13.33 -8.46
CA LEU A 41 10.13 13.67 -7.32
C LEU A 41 8.76 12.96 -7.39
N PHE A 42 8.05 13.09 -8.50
CA PHE A 42 6.69 12.53 -8.64
C PHE A 42 6.68 11.03 -8.87
N ILE A 43 7.57 10.51 -9.73
CA ILE A 43 7.71 9.07 -9.94
C ILE A 43 8.23 8.41 -8.64
N GLY A 44 9.22 9.05 -7.99
CA GLY A 44 9.77 8.57 -6.72
C GLY A 44 8.71 8.51 -5.62
N MET A 45 7.81 9.50 -5.52
CA MET A 45 6.68 9.46 -4.60
C MET A 45 5.82 8.21 -4.81
N ALA A 46 5.44 7.92 -6.05
CA ALA A 46 4.57 6.78 -6.37
C ALA A 46 5.23 5.45 -6.00
N TYR A 47 6.47 5.23 -6.42
CA TYR A 47 7.18 3.97 -6.15
C TYR A 47 7.52 3.79 -4.66
N VAL A 48 7.95 4.85 -3.98
CA VAL A 48 8.27 4.81 -2.54
C VAL A 48 7.00 4.62 -1.70
N ALA A 49 5.87 5.19 -2.11
CA ALA A 49 4.59 4.92 -1.46
C ALA A 49 4.19 3.45 -1.63
N GLY A 50 4.37 2.89 -2.83
CA GLY A 50 4.15 1.47 -3.11
C GLY A 50 5.03 0.55 -2.28
N ALA A 51 6.35 0.80 -2.23
CA ALA A 51 7.31 0.01 -1.47
C ALA A 51 7.03 0.05 0.04
N GLY A 52 6.73 1.23 0.60
CA GLY A 52 6.40 1.35 2.02
C GLY A 52 5.07 0.71 2.40
N SER A 53 4.12 0.60 1.47
CA SER A 53 2.78 0.08 1.74
C SER A 53 2.72 -1.43 2.02
N ILE A 54 3.76 -2.19 1.71
CA ILE A 54 3.79 -3.64 1.96
C ILE A 54 4.03 -3.99 3.44
N VAL A 55 4.54 -3.04 4.21
CA VAL A 55 4.99 -3.30 5.59
C VAL A 55 3.82 -3.60 6.53
N THR A 56 2.66 -2.97 6.34
CA THR A 56 1.51 -3.16 7.21
C THR A 56 0.22 -3.44 6.44
N LEU A 57 -0.77 -4.01 7.11
CA LEU A 57 -2.10 -4.22 6.53
C LEU A 57 -2.81 -2.92 6.16
N LEU A 58 -2.52 -1.82 6.88
CA LEU A 58 -3.11 -0.50 6.62
C LEU A 58 -2.55 0.13 5.35
N GLY A 59 -1.32 -0.23 4.99
CA GLY A 59 -0.65 0.29 3.79
C GLY A 59 -1.26 -0.18 2.48
N ALA A 60 -1.74 -1.44 2.43
CA ALA A 60 -2.32 -2.00 1.20
C ALA A 60 -3.25 -3.20 1.48
N ALA A 61 -4.42 -3.21 0.85
CA ALA A 61 -5.41 -4.29 0.95
C ALA A 61 -4.88 -5.66 0.53
N ARG A 62 -3.89 -5.71 -0.36
CA ARG A 62 -3.26 -6.95 -0.83
C ARG A 62 -2.69 -7.81 0.30
N GLY A 63 -2.18 -7.21 1.37
CA GLY A 63 -1.70 -7.93 2.53
C GLY A 63 -2.83 -8.68 3.26
N ALA A 64 -3.99 -8.05 3.41
CA ALA A 64 -5.15 -8.67 4.04
C ALA A 64 -5.65 -9.88 3.25
N VAL A 65 -5.70 -9.78 1.93
CA VAL A 65 -6.10 -10.89 1.04
C VAL A 65 -5.10 -12.05 1.13
N ALA A 66 -3.80 -11.75 1.08
CA ALA A 66 -2.77 -12.78 1.24
C ALA A 66 -2.89 -13.53 2.58
N LEU A 67 -3.14 -12.80 3.68
CA LEU A 67 -3.35 -13.42 4.99
C LEU A 67 -4.63 -14.25 5.05
N GLY A 68 -5.68 -13.84 4.33
CA GLY A 68 -6.91 -14.61 4.21
C GLY A 68 -6.65 -15.99 3.61
N PHE A 69 -6.02 -16.07 2.45
CA PHE A 69 -5.66 -17.33 1.79
C PHE A 69 -4.68 -18.16 2.61
N TYR A 70 -3.69 -17.52 3.22
CA TYR A 70 -2.76 -18.24 4.10
C TYR A 70 -3.50 -18.92 5.26
N LYS A 71 -4.45 -18.22 5.89
CA LYS A 71 -5.26 -18.79 6.97
C LYS A 71 -6.15 -19.93 6.51
N GLU A 72 -6.78 -19.81 5.34
CA GLU A 72 -7.65 -20.85 4.79
C GLU A 72 -6.88 -22.11 4.40
N LEU A 73 -5.74 -21.97 3.75
CA LEU A 73 -4.98 -23.09 3.17
C LEU A 73 -3.99 -23.71 4.15
N VAL A 74 -3.37 -22.90 5.02
CA VAL A 74 -2.36 -23.37 5.99
C VAL A 74 -2.95 -23.58 7.38
N GLY A 75 -4.14 -23.03 7.66
CA GLY A 75 -4.83 -23.18 8.94
C GLY A 75 -4.27 -22.36 10.09
N THR A 76 -3.27 -21.51 9.84
CA THR A 76 -2.65 -20.62 10.86
C THR A 76 -2.92 -19.15 10.55
N ASP A 77 -3.12 -18.32 11.57
CA ASP A 77 -3.37 -16.88 11.40
C ASP A 77 -2.08 -16.10 11.68
N ILE A 78 -1.64 -15.32 10.69
CA ILE A 78 -0.53 -14.38 10.86
C ILE A 78 -1.09 -13.11 11.45
N THR A 79 -0.53 -12.69 12.59
CA THR A 79 -0.96 -11.47 13.28
C THR A 79 -0.50 -10.21 12.54
N PHE A 80 -1.11 -9.07 12.88
CA PHE A 80 -0.72 -7.76 12.34
C PHE A 80 0.79 -7.48 12.56
N PHE A 81 1.27 -7.74 13.76
CA PHE A 81 2.69 -7.51 14.09
C PHE A 81 3.64 -8.51 13.43
N GLN A 82 3.24 -9.76 13.28
CA GLN A 82 4.07 -10.74 12.57
C GLN A 82 4.25 -10.33 11.11
N LEU A 83 3.16 -9.94 10.42
CA LEU A 83 3.27 -9.44 9.06
C LEU A 83 4.21 -8.23 8.99
N ALA A 84 3.99 -7.24 9.86
CA ALA A 84 4.81 -6.04 9.91
C ALA A 84 6.28 -6.37 10.18
N PHE A 85 6.56 -7.29 11.10
CA PHE A 85 7.93 -7.71 11.42
C PHE A 85 8.65 -8.36 10.24
N TYR A 86 7.98 -9.25 9.51
CA TYR A 86 8.58 -9.91 8.34
C TYR A 86 8.72 -8.96 7.14
N MET A 87 7.76 -8.07 6.96
CA MET A 87 7.74 -7.17 5.80
C MET A 87 8.54 -5.88 6.02
N PHE A 88 8.82 -5.50 7.26
CA PHE A 88 9.56 -4.29 7.58
C PHE A 88 10.95 -4.25 6.93
N PRO A 89 11.82 -5.28 7.06
CA PRO A 89 13.12 -5.26 6.40
C PRO A 89 12.99 -5.14 4.88
N ILE A 90 12.07 -5.90 4.29
CA ILE A 90 11.86 -5.93 2.83
C ILE A 90 11.42 -4.55 2.32
N GLY A 91 10.41 -3.95 2.95
CA GLY A 91 9.88 -2.65 2.57
C GLY A 91 10.90 -1.53 2.70
N TRP A 92 11.74 -1.56 3.76
CA TRP A 92 12.78 -0.57 3.94
C TRP A 92 13.98 -0.77 3.02
N ILE A 93 14.39 -2.01 2.74
CA ILE A 93 15.42 -2.31 1.72
C ILE A 93 14.97 -1.82 0.36
N MET A 94 13.71 -2.11 -0.03
CA MET A 94 13.13 -1.61 -1.29
C MET A 94 13.09 -0.08 -1.32
N THR A 95 12.66 0.56 -0.23
CA THR A 95 12.63 2.02 -0.13
C THR A 95 14.03 2.63 -0.28
N PHE A 96 15.03 2.03 0.37
CA PHE A 96 16.41 2.46 0.27
C PHE A 96 16.97 2.26 -1.14
N ALA A 97 16.72 1.10 -1.74
CA ALA A 97 17.14 0.81 -3.10
C ALA A 97 16.53 1.80 -4.12
N LEU A 98 15.23 2.11 -3.96
CA LEU A 98 14.56 3.13 -4.77
C LEU A 98 15.17 4.52 -4.53
N TRP A 99 15.45 4.88 -3.29
CA TRP A 99 16.10 6.16 -3.00
C TRP A 99 17.46 6.28 -3.69
N VAL A 100 18.31 5.25 -3.60
CA VAL A 100 19.60 5.20 -4.31
C VAL A 100 19.39 5.30 -5.82
N PHE A 101 18.44 4.53 -6.36
CA PHE A 101 18.10 4.57 -7.79
C PHE A 101 17.72 5.98 -8.26
N PHE A 102 16.79 6.64 -7.55
CA PHE A 102 16.34 7.98 -7.92
C PHE A 102 17.46 9.02 -7.78
N MET A 103 18.30 8.91 -6.76
CA MET A 103 19.45 9.80 -6.60
C MET A 103 20.49 9.63 -7.71
N PHE A 104 20.59 8.44 -8.28
CA PHE A 104 21.56 8.16 -9.33
C PHE A 104 21.03 8.55 -10.72
N PHE A 105 19.80 8.18 -11.05
CA PHE A 105 19.22 8.38 -12.38
C PHE A 105 18.55 9.75 -12.56
N PHE A 106 18.00 10.34 -11.52
CA PHE A 106 17.27 11.60 -11.57
C PHE A 106 18.02 12.71 -10.81
N LYS A 107 19.26 12.93 -11.19
CA LYS A 107 20.07 14.01 -10.61
C LYS A 107 19.40 15.36 -10.87
N PRO A 108 19.17 16.17 -9.81
CA PRO A 108 18.58 17.50 -9.96
C PRO A 108 19.51 18.41 -10.76
N GLU A 109 18.94 19.27 -11.56
CA GLU A 109 19.66 20.30 -12.34
C GLU A 109 20.24 21.39 -11.43
N GLN A 110 19.55 21.66 -10.32
CA GLN A 110 19.96 22.62 -9.29
C GLN A 110 20.29 21.91 -7.98
N LYS A 111 21.38 22.31 -7.34
CA LYS A 111 21.83 21.71 -6.06
C LYS A 111 20.95 22.10 -4.87
N THR A 112 20.29 23.24 -4.95
CA THR A 112 19.47 23.81 -3.86
C THR A 112 18.18 24.38 -4.43
N ILE A 113 17.11 24.32 -3.63
CA ILE A 113 15.82 24.93 -3.98
C ILE A 113 15.75 26.27 -3.24
N PRO A 114 15.80 27.42 -3.95
CA PRO A 114 15.71 28.73 -3.32
C PRO A 114 14.39 28.90 -2.56
N GLY A 115 14.43 29.51 -1.39
CA GLY A 115 13.21 29.81 -0.61
C GLY A 115 12.49 28.64 0.03
N LEU A 116 12.92 27.36 -0.17
CA LEU A 116 12.25 26.19 0.39
C LEU A 116 12.13 26.27 1.93
N ARG A 117 13.21 26.66 2.60
CA ARG A 117 13.24 26.77 4.07
C ARG A 117 12.26 27.84 4.59
N GLU A 118 12.19 28.98 3.91
CA GLU A 118 11.26 30.07 4.27
C GLU A 118 9.81 29.64 4.03
N LYS A 119 9.54 28.98 2.90
CA LYS A 119 8.21 28.46 2.58
C LYS A 119 7.77 27.40 3.58
N ALA A 120 8.64 26.45 3.90
CA ALA A 120 8.38 25.43 4.92
C ALA A 120 8.09 26.06 6.30
N LYS A 121 8.85 27.10 6.68
CA LYS A 121 8.63 27.83 7.92
C LYS A 121 7.30 28.62 7.91
N LYS A 122 6.93 29.21 6.79
CA LYS A 122 5.61 29.87 6.62
C LYS A 122 4.47 28.86 6.71
N LEU A 123 4.58 27.72 6.04
CA LEU A 123 3.58 26.65 6.11
C LEU A 123 3.44 26.10 7.54
N SER A 124 4.56 25.82 8.21
CA SER A 124 4.56 25.37 9.60
C SER A 124 3.92 26.36 10.56
N LYS A 125 4.16 27.67 10.34
CA LYS A 125 3.51 28.72 11.14
C LYS A 125 2.01 28.84 10.84
N ALA A 126 1.61 28.65 9.57
CA ALA A 126 0.21 28.69 9.15
C ALA A 126 -0.61 27.52 9.68
N MET A 127 0.02 26.36 9.85
CA MET A 127 -0.62 25.18 10.47
C MET A 127 -0.96 25.39 11.95
N GLY A 128 -0.22 26.27 12.64
CA GLY A 128 -0.46 26.57 14.05
C GLY A 128 -0.14 25.44 15.02
N SER A 129 -0.78 25.45 16.19
CA SER A 129 -0.70 24.38 17.18
C SER A 129 -1.70 23.27 16.86
N ILE A 130 -1.37 22.04 17.30
CA ILE A 130 -2.23 20.87 17.13
C ILE A 130 -3.62 21.17 17.69
N THR A 131 -4.63 20.94 16.88
CA THR A 131 -6.03 21.16 17.22
C THR A 131 -6.62 19.99 17.99
N LYS A 132 -7.72 20.20 18.71
CA LYS A 132 -8.46 19.13 19.42
C LYS A 132 -8.92 18.04 18.44
N ASN A 133 -9.37 18.42 17.25
CA ASN A 133 -9.83 17.48 16.24
C ASN A 133 -8.70 16.58 15.73
N GLU A 134 -7.49 17.14 15.56
CA GLU A 134 -6.32 16.36 15.17
C GLU A 134 -5.92 15.35 16.26
N ILE A 135 -5.99 15.73 17.54
CA ILE A 135 -5.73 14.81 18.65
C ILE A 135 -6.77 13.69 18.69
N ILE A 136 -8.06 14.00 18.52
CA ILE A 136 -9.13 13.00 18.47
C ILE A 136 -8.93 12.07 17.27
N ALA A 137 -8.62 12.61 16.10
CA ALA A 137 -8.35 11.82 14.91
C ALA A 137 -7.17 10.86 15.11
N ALA A 138 -6.07 11.37 15.65
CA ALA A 138 -4.90 10.55 15.98
C ALA A 138 -5.24 9.45 17.02
N SER A 139 -6.08 9.77 18.00
CA SER A 139 -6.52 8.81 19.01
C SER A 139 -7.39 7.70 18.41
N ILE A 140 -8.33 8.01 17.51
CA ILE A 140 -9.15 7.01 16.82
C ILE A 140 -8.26 6.06 16.00
N ILE A 141 -7.29 6.60 15.23
CA ILE A 141 -6.36 5.79 14.45
C ILE A 141 -5.51 4.90 15.38
N PHE A 142 -5.00 5.46 16.48
CA PHE A 142 -4.23 4.70 17.46
C PHE A 142 -5.03 3.54 18.06
N VAL A 143 -6.29 3.81 18.47
CA VAL A 143 -7.19 2.78 19.01
C VAL A 143 -7.49 1.72 17.96
N CYS A 144 -7.73 2.10 16.70
CA CYS A 144 -7.93 1.16 15.60
C CYS A 144 -6.74 0.21 15.43
N ILE A 145 -5.52 0.76 15.35
CA ILE A 145 -4.29 -0.02 15.25
C ILE A 145 -4.11 -0.92 16.48
N PHE A 146 -4.37 -0.40 17.67
CA PHE A 146 -4.26 -1.14 18.91
C PHE A 146 -5.24 -2.31 18.95
N LEU A 147 -6.53 -2.10 18.59
CA LEU A 147 -7.52 -3.17 18.51
C LEU A 147 -7.16 -4.25 17.51
N MET A 148 -6.67 -3.86 16.31
CA MET A 148 -6.19 -4.81 15.31
C MET A 148 -5.01 -5.64 15.83
N SER A 149 -4.17 -5.03 16.64
CA SER A 149 -2.95 -5.63 17.20
C SER A 149 -3.24 -6.63 18.31
N ILE A 150 -4.18 -6.31 19.21
CA ILE A 150 -4.54 -7.17 20.34
C ILE A 150 -5.61 -8.23 19.99
N ARG A 151 -6.30 -8.06 18.87
CA ARG A 151 -7.38 -8.94 18.41
C ARG A 151 -7.05 -10.44 18.53
N PRO A 152 -5.87 -10.93 18.09
CA PRO A 152 -5.54 -12.34 18.17
C PRO A 152 -5.41 -12.89 19.59
N TYR A 153 -5.13 -12.02 20.56
CA TYR A 153 -4.87 -12.39 21.94
C TYR A 153 -6.12 -12.30 22.84
N VAL A 154 -7.15 -11.57 22.38
CA VAL A 154 -8.39 -11.33 23.16
C VAL A 154 -9.54 -12.14 22.56
N ALA A 155 -10.07 -13.11 23.31
CA ALA A 155 -11.09 -14.03 22.83
C ALA A 155 -12.35 -13.36 22.27
N ILE A 156 -12.81 -12.27 22.89
CA ILE A 156 -13.99 -11.49 22.46
C ILE A 156 -13.74 -10.78 21.12
N LEU A 157 -12.51 -10.41 20.81
CA LEU A 157 -12.16 -9.70 19.58
C LEU A 157 -11.88 -10.64 18.40
N LYS A 158 -11.57 -11.92 18.66
CA LYS A 158 -11.25 -12.93 17.62
C LYS A 158 -12.32 -13.03 16.52
N PRO A 159 -13.65 -13.10 16.84
CA PRO A 159 -14.69 -13.22 15.82
C PRO A 159 -14.92 -11.92 15.02
N ILE A 160 -14.45 -10.77 15.51
CA ILE A 160 -14.65 -9.48 14.84
C ILE A 160 -13.67 -9.41 13.65
N ASP A 161 -14.18 -9.20 12.44
CA ASP A 161 -13.34 -9.04 11.25
C ASP A 161 -12.50 -7.75 11.32
N LYS A 162 -11.29 -7.80 10.73
CA LYS A 162 -10.39 -6.64 10.67
C LYS A 162 -11.03 -5.46 9.95
N SER A 163 -11.82 -5.74 8.90
CA SER A 163 -12.54 -4.72 8.13
C SER A 163 -13.64 -4.05 8.95
N ALA A 164 -14.28 -4.78 9.86
CA ALA A 164 -15.29 -4.23 10.78
C ALA A 164 -14.68 -3.21 11.75
N ILE A 165 -13.46 -3.46 12.26
CA ILE A 165 -12.73 -2.52 13.11
C ILE A 165 -12.42 -1.22 12.35
N ILE A 166 -11.93 -1.35 11.11
CA ILE A 166 -11.61 -0.19 10.25
C ILE A 166 -12.89 0.59 9.92
N LEU A 167 -13.96 -0.10 9.51
CA LEU A 167 -15.22 0.53 9.15
C LEU A 167 -15.83 1.28 10.36
N THR A 168 -15.84 0.66 11.54
CA THR A 168 -16.31 1.30 12.77
C THR A 168 -15.50 2.55 13.09
N SER A 169 -14.17 2.48 12.96
CA SER A 169 -13.30 3.64 13.16
C SER A 169 -13.60 4.76 12.15
N THR A 170 -13.87 4.40 10.88
CA THR A 170 -14.27 5.37 9.85
C THR A 170 -15.60 6.02 10.18
N VAL A 171 -16.61 5.26 10.59
CA VAL A 171 -17.93 5.79 11.01
C VAL A 171 -17.78 6.76 12.18
N LEU A 172 -16.90 6.48 13.14
CA LEU A 172 -16.64 7.38 14.27
C LEU A 172 -16.18 8.78 13.85
N PHE A 173 -15.40 8.91 12.77
CA PHE A 173 -15.00 10.23 12.25
C PHE A 173 -16.20 11.08 11.83
N PHE A 174 -17.24 10.45 11.25
CA PHE A 174 -18.47 11.14 10.87
C PHE A 174 -19.37 11.43 12.10
N VAL A 175 -19.49 10.49 13.02
CA VAL A 175 -20.28 10.66 14.25
C VAL A 175 -19.74 11.81 15.11
N ILE A 176 -18.42 11.91 15.24
CA ILE A 176 -17.76 12.98 16.01
C ILE A 176 -17.65 14.28 15.20
N ARG A 177 -18.10 14.28 13.93
CA ARG A 177 -18.07 15.44 13.03
C ARG A 177 -16.65 15.96 12.75
N ILE A 178 -15.67 15.07 12.70
CA ILE A 178 -14.34 15.40 12.19
C ILE A 178 -14.38 15.41 10.66
N LEU A 179 -15.16 14.49 10.07
CA LEU A 179 -15.45 14.43 8.64
C LEU A 179 -16.94 14.76 8.42
N ASP A 180 -17.21 15.49 7.36
CA ASP A 180 -18.54 15.86 6.91
C ASP A 180 -18.97 15.05 5.67
N ILE A 181 -20.26 15.15 5.30
CA ILE A 181 -20.79 14.51 4.07
C ILE A 181 -20.04 14.97 2.82
N LYS A 182 -19.59 16.23 2.79
CA LYS A 182 -18.78 16.76 1.69
C LYS A 182 -17.45 16.03 1.53
N ASP A 183 -16.84 15.60 2.65
CA ASP A 183 -15.62 14.80 2.62
C ASP A 183 -15.90 13.42 2.03
N LEU A 184 -17.05 12.83 2.32
CA LEU A 184 -17.51 11.57 1.72
C LEU A 184 -17.74 11.72 0.20
N GLU A 185 -18.34 12.85 -0.23
CA GLU A 185 -18.54 13.15 -1.65
C GLU A 185 -17.22 13.40 -2.39
N SER A 186 -16.23 13.96 -1.68
CA SER A 186 -14.89 14.23 -2.23
C SER A 186 -14.04 12.97 -2.45
N ILE A 187 -14.48 11.81 -1.93
CA ILE A 187 -13.83 10.53 -2.20
C ILE A 187 -13.89 10.26 -3.72
N PRO A 188 -12.77 9.84 -4.32
CA PRO A 188 -12.74 9.53 -5.75
C PRO A 188 -13.50 8.22 -6.03
N TRP A 189 -14.83 8.27 -6.06
CA TRP A 189 -15.73 7.14 -6.28
C TRP A 189 -15.46 6.39 -7.57
N ASN A 190 -15.01 7.11 -8.60
CA ASN A 190 -14.55 6.52 -9.86
C ASN A 190 -13.42 5.50 -9.66
N ILE A 191 -12.49 5.77 -8.72
CA ILE A 191 -11.42 4.84 -8.37
C ILE A 191 -11.99 3.63 -7.62
N ILE A 192 -12.95 3.84 -6.72
CA ILE A 192 -13.60 2.75 -5.98
C ILE A 192 -14.38 1.84 -6.94
N LEU A 193 -15.12 2.41 -7.90
CA LEU A 193 -15.84 1.65 -8.92
C LEU A 193 -14.88 0.91 -9.86
N LEU A 194 -13.80 1.55 -10.29
CA LEU A 194 -12.74 0.90 -11.06
C LEU A 194 -12.15 -0.29 -10.29
N PHE A 195 -11.92 -0.11 -8.99
CA PHE A 195 -11.42 -1.15 -8.10
C PHE A 195 -12.40 -2.33 -8.02
N GLY A 196 -13.69 -2.04 -7.81
CA GLY A 196 -14.75 -3.06 -7.79
C GLY A 196 -14.84 -3.83 -9.11
N GLY A 197 -14.78 -3.12 -10.25
CA GLY A 197 -14.78 -3.74 -11.58
C GLY A 197 -13.57 -4.65 -11.82
N ALA A 198 -12.37 -4.19 -11.45
CA ALA A 198 -11.17 -4.99 -11.58
C ALA A 198 -11.17 -6.22 -10.64
N MET A 199 -11.71 -6.09 -9.43
CA MET A 199 -11.94 -7.25 -8.55
C MET A 199 -12.93 -8.23 -9.17
N SER A 200 -14.01 -7.76 -9.79
CA SER A 200 -14.99 -8.62 -10.47
C SER A 200 -14.35 -9.42 -11.60
N ILE A 201 -13.46 -8.80 -12.41
CA ILE A 201 -12.69 -9.51 -13.44
C ILE A 201 -11.78 -10.58 -12.80
N GLY A 202 -11.09 -10.24 -11.72
CA GLY A 202 -10.27 -11.19 -10.96
C GLY A 202 -11.08 -12.38 -10.44
N PHE A 203 -12.26 -12.11 -9.88
CA PHE A 203 -13.20 -13.14 -9.43
C PHE A 203 -13.70 -14.01 -10.61
N CYS A 204 -14.02 -13.41 -11.74
CA CYS A 204 -14.43 -14.14 -12.94
C CYS A 204 -13.31 -15.08 -13.42
N LEU A 205 -12.07 -14.63 -13.46
CA LEU A 205 -10.93 -15.46 -13.80
C LEU A 205 -10.73 -16.62 -12.79
N TRP A 206 -11.03 -16.39 -11.53
CA TRP A 206 -11.00 -17.40 -10.48
C TRP A 206 -12.14 -18.43 -10.69
N GLU A 207 -13.38 -18.00 -10.73
CA GLU A 207 -14.57 -18.86 -10.86
C GLU A 207 -14.57 -19.69 -12.16
N THR A 208 -14.02 -19.15 -13.24
CA THR A 208 -13.88 -19.88 -14.51
C THR A 208 -12.73 -20.87 -14.54
N GLY A 209 -11.86 -20.87 -13.50
CA GLY A 209 -10.65 -21.67 -13.49
C GLY A 209 -9.53 -21.21 -14.42
N ALA A 210 -9.74 -20.13 -15.17
CA ALA A 210 -8.74 -19.61 -16.12
C ALA A 210 -7.45 -19.16 -15.40
N ALA A 211 -7.62 -18.55 -14.25
CA ALA A 211 -6.51 -18.11 -13.42
C ALA A 211 -5.70 -19.29 -12.85
N GLU A 212 -6.39 -20.30 -12.37
CA GLU A 212 -5.79 -21.54 -11.86
C GLU A 212 -5.03 -22.27 -12.98
N TRP A 213 -5.62 -22.34 -14.17
CA TRP A 213 -4.97 -22.94 -15.35
C TRP A 213 -3.65 -22.21 -15.70
N ILE A 214 -3.65 -20.88 -15.73
CA ILE A 214 -2.44 -20.09 -16.00
C ILE A 214 -1.39 -20.34 -14.92
N ALA A 215 -1.78 -20.30 -13.64
CA ALA A 215 -0.87 -20.45 -12.52
C ALA A 215 -0.26 -21.87 -12.47
N ILE A 216 -1.08 -22.92 -12.65
CA ILE A 216 -0.61 -24.31 -12.64
C ILE A 216 0.35 -24.56 -13.80
N ASN A 217 0.00 -24.13 -15.03
CA ASN A 217 0.88 -24.33 -16.17
C ASN A 217 2.21 -23.58 -15.98
N TRP A 218 2.18 -22.35 -15.48
CA TRP A 218 3.39 -21.58 -15.21
C TRP A 218 4.24 -22.24 -14.11
N LEU A 219 3.65 -22.53 -12.96
CA LEU A 219 4.38 -23.07 -11.81
C LEU A 219 4.86 -24.50 -12.06
N SER A 220 4.13 -25.29 -12.84
CA SER A 220 4.57 -26.64 -13.23
C SER A 220 5.86 -26.66 -14.05
N MET A 221 6.14 -25.58 -14.79
CA MET A 221 7.41 -25.43 -15.53
C MET A 221 8.62 -25.28 -14.59
N PHE A 222 8.40 -24.85 -13.35
CA PHE A 222 9.44 -24.59 -12.36
C PHE A 222 9.37 -25.53 -11.13
N LYS A 223 8.52 -26.56 -11.16
CA LYS A 223 8.32 -27.50 -10.02
C LYS A 223 9.59 -28.22 -9.57
N ASP A 224 10.51 -28.50 -10.51
CA ASP A 224 11.76 -29.22 -10.24
C ASP A 224 12.95 -28.26 -10.05
N SER A 225 12.69 -26.95 -9.95
CA SER A 225 13.73 -25.94 -9.76
C SER A 225 14.01 -25.69 -8.27
N ASN A 226 15.16 -25.05 -7.98
CA ASN A 226 15.50 -24.59 -6.64
C ASN A 226 14.40 -23.63 -6.13
N TRP A 227 14.13 -23.62 -4.82
CA TRP A 227 13.18 -22.73 -4.17
C TRP A 227 13.35 -21.24 -4.58
N PHE A 228 14.59 -20.78 -4.75
CA PHE A 228 14.86 -19.40 -5.16
C PHE A 228 14.35 -19.11 -6.57
N VAL A 229 14.61 -20.01 -7.52
CA VAL A 229 14.14 -19.89 -8.92
C VAL A 229 12.59 -19.96 -8.95
N PHE A 230 11.98 -20.82 -8.15
CA PHE A 230 10.53 -20.89 -8.03
C PHE A 230 9.93 -19.56 -7.54
N VAL A 231 10.45 -19.00 -6.43
CA VAL A 231 9.99 -17.73 -5.88
C VAL A 231 10.19 -16.58 -6.87
N MET A 232 11.32 -16.56 -7.59
CA MET A 232 11.58 -15.55 -8.62
C MET A 232 10.64 -15.68 -9.81
N SER A 233 10.34 -16.90 -10.27
CA SER A 233 9.39 -17.15 -11.36
C SER A 233 7.96 -16.75 -10.97
N MET A 234 7.55 -17.06 -9.74
CA MET A 234 6.27 -16.65 -9.19
C MET A 234 6.16 -15.12 -9.09
N SER A 235 7.22 -14.47 -8.61
CA SER A 235 7.29 -13.01 -8.55
C SER A 235 7.19 -12.38 -9.94
N PHE A 236 7.83 -12.98 -10.93
CA PHE A 236 7.75 -12.54 -12.32
C PHE A 236 6.34 -12.71 -12.90
N LEU A 237 5.69 -13.86 -12.66
CA LEU A 237 4.30 -14.10 -13.06
C LEU A 237 3.36 -13.04 -12.46
N VAL A 238 3.45 -12.80 -11.13
CA VAL A 238 2.65 -11.77 -10.46
C VAL A 238 2.91 -10.40 -11.05
N MET A 239 4.17 -10.04 -11.31
CA MET A 239 4.53 -8.78 -11.94
C MET A 239 3.89 -8.64 -13.33
N MET A 240 3.90 -9.70 -14.14
CA MET A 240 3.24 -9.71 -15.45
C MET A 240 1.72 -9.55 -15.33
N LEU A 241 1.10 -10.32 -14.46
CA LEU A 241 -0.35 -10.27 -14.23
C LEU A 241 -0.80 -8.89 -13.76
N THR A 242 -0.03 -8.23 -12.87
CA THR A 242 -0.39 -6.91 -12.34
C THR A 242 -0.35 -5.76 -13.35
N ASN A 243 0.17 -5.99 -14.56
CA ASN A 243 0.03 -5.03 -15.66
C ASN A 243 -1.35 -5.06 -16.32
N PHE A 244 -2.09 -6.17 -16.18
CA PHE A 244 -3.39 -6.37 -16.80
C PHE A 244 -4.52 -6.39 -15.78
N ILE A 245 -4.25 -6.90 -14.59
CA ILE A 245 -5.22 -7.02 -13.50
C ILE A 245 -4.70 -6.33 -12.24
N MET A 246 -5.59 -6.09 -11.28
CA MET A 246 -5.20 -5.47 -10.02
C MET A 246 -4.32 -6.39 -9.18
N ASN A 247 -3.44 -5.78 -8.38
CA ASN A 247 -2.54 -6.48 -7.46
C ASN A 247 -3.27 -7.49 -6.54
N VAL A 248 -4.48 -7.14 -6.08
CA VAL A 248 -5.29 -8.00 -5.22
C VAL A 248 -5.75 -9.24 -5.97
N ALA A 249 -6.23 -9.08 -7.20
CA ALA A 249 -6.64 -10.19 -8.05
C ALA A 249 -5.45 -11.09 -8.42
N ALA A 250 -4.30 -10.52 -8.76
CA ALA A 250 -3.08 -11.29 -9.04
C ALA A 250 -2.66 -12.16 -7.84
N ILE A 251 -2.74 -11.63 -6.61
CA ILE A 251 -2.47 -12.39 -5.40
C ILE A 251 -3.52 -13.50 -5.21
N ALA A 252 -4.79 -13.21 -5.41
CA ALA A 252 -5.87 -14.18 -5.28
C ALA A 252 -5.73 -15.36 -6.25
N ILE A 253 -5.11 -15.12 -7.41
CA ILE A 253 -4.85 -16.14 -8.42
C ILE A 253 -3.60 -16.99 -8.08
N VAL A 254 -2.49 -16.32 -7.83
CA VAL A 254 -1.17 -16.98 -7.79
C VAL A 254 -0.89 -17.59 -6.40
N LEU A 255 -1.29 -16.88 -5.34
CA LEU A 255 -0.92 -17.28 -3.98
C LEU A 255 -1.48 -18.66 -3.54
N PRO A 256 -2.75 -19.02 -3.80
CA PRO A 256 -3.25 -20.34 -3.43
C PRO A 256 -2.45 -21.46 -4.08
N VAL A 257 -2.16 -21.34 -5.38
CA VAL A 257 -1.37 -22.33 -6.12
C VAL A 257 0.05 -22.41 -5.55
N ALA A 258 0.66 -21.27 -5.26
CA ALA A 258 2.00 -21.24 -4.67
C ALA A 258 2.04 -21.86 -3.26
N LEU A 259 1.01 -21.64 -2.44
CA LEU A 259 0.91 -22.23 -1.11
C LEU A 259 0.69 -23.76 -1.14
N VAL A 260 0.04 -24.27 -2.18
CA VAL A 260 -0.13 -25.73 -2.38
C VAL A 260 1.18 -26.35 -2.86
N ILE A 261 1.91 -25.73 -3.78
CA ILE A 261 3.14 -26.29 -4.36
C ILE A 261 4.36 -26.07 -3.45
N GLY A 262 4.42 -24.94 -2.74
CA GLY A 262 5.58 -24.53 -1.93
C GLY A 262 6.10 -25.60 -0.96
N PRO A 263 5.24 -26.30 -0.19
CA PRO A 263 5.67 -27.36 0.73
C PRO A 263 6.40 -28.54 0.07
N TYR A 264 6.18 -28.76 -1.23
CA TYR A 264 6.84 -29.84 -1.98
C TYR A 264 8.25 -29.47 -2.49
N LEU A 265 8.65 -28.20 -2.35
CA LEU A 265 9.94 -27.73 -2.82
C LEU A 265 11.02 -27.69 -1.71
N GLY A 266 10.67 -28.03 -0.47
CA GLY A 266 11.58 -28.09 0.68
C GLY A 266 11.68 -26.80 1.45
#